data_c678f70d4ae3b6e5120b9bb71d6cadb6
#
_entry.id   c678f70d4ae3b6e5120b9bb71d6cadb6
#
_cell.length_a   1.000
_cell.length_b   1.000
_cell.length_c   1.000
_cell.angle_alpha   90.00
_cell.angle_beta   90.00
_cell.angle_gamma   90.00
#
_symmetry.space_group_name_H-M   'P 1'
#
loop_
_entity.id
_entity.type
_entity.pdbx_description
1 polymer ?
#
loop_
_entity_poly.entity_id
_entity_poly.type
_entity_poly.pdbx_seq_one_letter_code
_entity_poly.pdbx_strand_id
1 'polypeptide(L)'
;MLGGLILYWMYRDFDFKTVADTLMHGMNWTWMLLSFPLGILAQMFRGWRWHLTLEPIGEKARTSTSINSIFLSYAVSLIVPRIGEFARCGILRRYDGVSFPKALGTVVMERAIDSALVMLIALITFFLQLHVFNTFFTETGTNLESILSKFSAAGYAVTAVCAIAVLILAWYLLRRFAIYNKVRDMIRGIWQGIMSIRTVKHPWLFVAFTVGIWASYFLHYYLTFFCFEATAHLGMACALVTFIVGSIAVIVPTPNGAGPWHFAVKTMLILYGVGDVDALNFVLIVHSVQTLLVVALGVYAWTVLSFTRTKGGVMV
;
A
#
# COMPACT_ATOMS: atom_id res chain seq x y z
N MET A 1 16.54 6.71 -2.89
CA MET A 1 17.91 6.21 -2.62
C MET A 1 17.93 4.93 -1.78
N LEU A 2 17.26 4.88 -0.59
CA LEU A 2 17.31 3.70 0.30
C LEU A 2 16.88 2.39 -0.39
N GLY A 3 15.75 2.37 -1.12
CA GLY A 3 15.29 1.19 -1.83
C GLY A 3 16.28 0.68 -2.88
N GLY A 4 16.92 1.58 -3.62
CA GLY A 4 17.95 1.22 -4.59
C GLY A 4 19.21 0.65 -3.95
N LEU A 5 19.60 1.15 -2.77
CA LEU A 5 20.73 0.60 -2.03
C LEU A 5 20.43 -0.82 -1.53
N ILE A 6 19.22 -1.08 -1.02
CA ILE A 6 18.80 -2.41 -0.59
C ILE A 6 18.79 -3.38 -1.78
N LEU A 7 18.21 -2.97 -2.92
CA LEU A 7 18.21 -3.80 -4.13
C LEU A 7 19.64 -4.06 -4.62
N TYR A 8 20.49 -3.04 -4.71
CA TYR A 8 21.88 -3.22 -5.10
C TYR A 8 22.60 -4.22 -4.17
N TRP A 9 22.44 -4.08 -2.85
CA TRP A 9 23.06 -5.00 -1.89
C TRP A 9 22.54 -6.44 -2.04
N MET A 10 21.24 -6.61 -2.30
CA MET A 10 20.63 -7.94 -2.46
C MET A 10 21.02 -8.65 -3.76
N TYR A 11 21.20 -7.88 -4.85
CA TYR A 11 21.37 -8.43 -6.21
C TYR A 11 22.75 -8.21 -6.81
N ARG A 12 23.73 -7.64 -6.08
CA ARG A 12 25.06 -7.33 -6.62
C ARG A 12 25.83 -8.57 -7.08
N ASP A 13 25.65 -9.69 -6.41
CA ASP A 13 26.34 -10.96 -6.70
C ASP A 13 25.38 -12.00 -7.34
N PHE A 14 24.21 -11.57 -7.79
CA PHE A 14 23.16 -12.43 -8.28
C PHE A 14 23.25 -12.61 -9.80
N ASP A 15 23.14 -13.86 -10.27
CA ASP A 15 23.15 -14.17 -11.70
C ASP A 15 21.77 -13.98 -12.32
N PHE A 16 21.57 -12.87 -13.05
CA PHE A 16 20.32 -12.57 -13.74
C PHE A 16 19.94 -13.56 -14.86
N LYS A 17 20.86 -14.45 -15.27
CA LYS A 17 20.52 -15.53 -16.22
C LYS A 17 19.52 -16.50 -15.62
N THR A 18 19.63 -16.76 -14.31
CA THR A 18 18.67 -17.61 -13.59
C THR A 18 17.25 -17.04 -13.61
N VAL A 19 17.10 -15.71 -13.55
CA VAL A 19 15.79 -15.04 -13.68
C VAL A 19 15.21 -15.25 -15.06
N ALA A 20 16.01 -15.05 -16.12
CA ALA A 20 15.55 -15.23 -17.49
C ALA A 20 15.14 -16.68 -17.76
N ASP A 21 15.92 -17.65 -17.28
CA ASP A 21 15.61 -19.06 -17.39
C ASP A 21 14.34 -19.43 -16.61
N THR A 22 14.20 -18.93 -15.39
CA THR A 22 12.99 -19.12 -14.57
C THR A 22 11.77 -18.53 -15.26
N LEU A 23 11.86 -17.34 -15.83
CA LEU A 23 10.75 -16.70 -16.56
C LEU A 23 10.35 -17.50 -17.81
N MET A 24 11.32 -18.08 -18.52
CA MET A 24 11.07 -18.78 -19.79
C MET A 24 10.63 -20.23 -19.58
N HIS A 25 11.18 -20.92 -18.59
CA HIS A 25 11.04 -22.39 -18.46
C HIS A 25 10.70 -22.85 -17.03
N GLY A 26 11.01 -22.02 -16.01
CA GLY A 26 10.95 -22.42 -14.59
C GLY A 26 9.70 -22.03 -13.84
N MET A 27 8.78 -21.25 -14.44
CA MET A 27 7.57 -20.82 -13.73
C MET A 27 6.27 -21.19 -14.46
N ASN A 28 5.23 -21.46 -13.69
CA ASN A 28 3.89 -21.70 -14.21
C ASN A 28 3.12 -20.38 -14.40
N TRP A 29 3.11 -19.88 -15.63
CA TRP A 29 2.42 -18.65 -16.01
C TRP A 29 0.91 -18.68 -15.80
N THR A 30 0.28 -19.85 -15.79
CA THR A 30 -1.18 -19.98 -15.59
C THR A 30 -1.60 -19.37 -14.26
N TRP A 31 -0.89 -19.69 -13.18
CA TRP A 31 -1.16 -19.14 -11.85
C TRP A 31 -0.90 -17.63 -11.75
N MET A 32 0.15 -17.16 -12.41
CA MET A 32 0.45 -15.74 -12.47
C MET A 32 -0.69 -14.97 -13.17
N LEU A 33 -1.14 -15.45 -14.33
CA LEU A 33 -2.24 -14.84 -15.08
C LEU A 33 -3.57 -14.90 -14.31
N LEU A 34 -3.85 -16.02 -13.63
CA LEU A 34 -5.03 -16.16 -12.77
C LEU A 34 -5.00 -15.21 -11.57
N SER A 35 -3.83 -14.76 -11.14
CA SER A 35 -3.72 -13.80 -10.06
C SER A 35 -4.14 -12.38 -10.46
N PHE A 36 -3.97 -11.98 -11.73
CA PHE A 36 -4.22 -10.62 -12.21
C PHE A 36 -5.65 -10.12 -12.01
N PRO A 37 -6.72 -10.89 -12.31
CA PRO A 37 -8.09 -10.48 -12.02
C PRO A 37 -8.30 -10.09 -10.55
N LEU A 38 -7.65 -10.80 -9.62
CA LEU A 38 -7.75 -10.51 -8.19
C LEU A 38 -7.03 -9.21 -7.82
N GLY A 39 -5.86 -8.94 -8.42
CA GLY A 39 -5.15 -7.67 -8.25
C GLY A 39 -5.95 -6.48 -8.79
N ILE A 40 -6.60 -6.64 -9.95
CA ILE A 40 -7.50 -5.65 -10.53
C ILE A 40 -8.72 -5.44 -9.63
N LEU A 41 -9.35 -6.52 -9.18
CA LEU A 41 -10.54 -6.49 -8.32
C LEU A 41 -10.26 -5.79 -6.98
N ALA A 42 -9.09 -6.02 -6.38
CA ALA A 42 -8.67 -5.33 -5.17
C ALA A 42 -8.66 -3.80 -5.34
N GLN A 43 -8.14 -3.30 -6.46
CA GLN A 43 -8.12 -1.88 -6.76
C GLN A 43 -9.52 -1.33 -7.11
N MET A 44 -10.37 -2.13 -7.76
CA MET A 44 -11.77 -1.77 -8.02
C MET A 44 -12.56 -1.66 -6.71
N PHE A 45 -12.44 -2.63 -5.79
CA PHE A 45 -13.05 -2.55 -4.46
C PHE A 45 -12.59 -1.29 -3.71
N ARG A 46 -11.34 -0.90 -3.83
CA ARG A 46 -10.81 0.34 -3.26
C ARG A 46 -11.50 1.57 -3.87
N GLY A 47 -11.70 1.60 -5.18
CA GLY A 47 -12.43 2.67 -5.87
C GLY A 47 -13.91 2.75 -5.46
N TRP A 48 -14.58 1.62 -5.35
CA TRP A 48 -15.98 1.55 -4.88
C TRP A 48 -16.11 1.95 -3.41
N ARG A 49 -15.21 1.49 -2.54
CA ARG A 49 -15.17 1.89 -1.12
C ARG A 49 -15.00 3.39 -0.99
N TRP A 50 -14.07 3.97 -1.77
CA TRP A 50 -13.82 5.41 -1.75
C TRP A 50 -15.03 6.21 -2.21
N HIS A 51 -15.72 5.75 -3.25
CA HIS A 51 -16.97 6.37 -3.71
C HIS A 51 -18.01 6.47 -2.58
N LEU A 52 -18.17 5.42 -1.77
CA LEU A 52 -19.11 5.42 -0.64
C LEU A 52 -18.78 6.46 0.44
N THR A 53 -17.52 6.84 0.59
CA THR A 53 -17.10 7.83 1.62
C THR A 53 -17.23 9.28 1.16
N LEU A 54 -17.35 9.51 -0.14
CA LEU A 54 -17.54 10.86 -0.70
C LEU A 54 -18.98 11.35 -0.61
N GLU A 55 -19.95 10.45 -0.77
CA GLU A 55 -21.37 10.79 -0.78
C GLU A 55 -21.85 11.47 0.53
N PRO A 56 -21.51 10.97 1.74
CA PRO A 56 -21.96 11.56 3.00
C PRO A 56 -21.47 12.97 3.25
N ILE A 57 -20.36 13.37 2.64
CA ILE A 57 -19.79 14.73 2.78
C ILE A 57 -20.28 15.68 1.69
N GLY A 58 -21.31 15.25 0.93
CA GLY A 58 -21.95 16.06 -0.10
C GLY A 58 -21.17 16.15 -1.42
N GLU A 59 -20.15 15.29 -1.59
CA GLU A 59 -19.35 15.25 -2.81
C GLU A 59 -19.88 14.16 -3.76
N LYS A 60 -20.03 14.52 -5.03
CA LYS A 60 -20.55 13.60 -6.06
C LYS A 60 -19.43 13.28 -7.06
N ALA A 61 -18.90 12.09 -6.98
CA ALA A 61 -17.95 11.55 -7.95
C ALA A 61 -18.61 10.47 -8.79
N ARG A 62 -18.18 10.32 -10.04
CA ARG A 62 -18.55 9.15 -10.86
C ARG A 62 -17.77 7.92 -10.37
N THR A 63 -18.43 6.78 -10.28
CA THR A 63 -17.78 5.52 -9.87
C THR A 63 -16.58 5.17 -10.77
N SER A 64 -16.74 5.37 -12.09
CA SER A 64 -15.65 5.16 -13.05
C SER A 64 -14.45 6.07 -12.80
N THR A 65 -14.68 7.36 -12.51
CA THR A 65 -13.61 8.29 -12.18
C THR A 65 -12.91 7.88 -10.88
N SER A 66 -13.65 7.43 -9.87
CA SER A 66 -13.09 6.94 -8.61
C SER A 66 -12.18 5.73 -8.82
N ILE A 67 -12.61 4.73 -9.61
CA ILE A 67 -11.81 3.53 -9.92
C ILE A 67 -10.56 3.91 -10.73
N ASN A 68 -10.72 4.67 -11.83
CA ASN A 68 -9.59 5.05 -12.67
C ASN A 68 -8.59 5.95 -11.92
N SER A 69 -9.05 6.77 -10.97
CA SER A 69 -8.16 7.55 -10.12
C SER A 69 -7.32 6.67 -9.19
N ILE A 70 -7.85 5.53 -8.71
CA ILE A 70 -7.08 4.53 -7.96
C ILE A 70 -6.01 3.91 -8.86
N PHE A 71 -6.37 3.39 -10.04
CA PHE A 71 -5.40 2.80 -10.96
C PHE A 71 -4.25 3.76 -11.28
N LEU A 72 -4.58 4.99 -11.67
CA LEU A 72 -3.58 5.99 -11.99
C LEU A 72 -2.74 6.40 -10.77
N SER A 73 -3.32 6.45 -9.56
CA SER A 73 -2.60 6.81 -8.33
C SER A 73 -1.51 5.80 -7.97
N TYR A 74 -1.77 4.52 -8.18
CA TYR A 74 -0.77 3.46 -7.97
C TYR A 74 0.38 3.61 -8.97
N ALA A 75 0.08 3.82 -10.26
CA ALA A 75 1.10 4.03 -11.28
C ALA A 75 1.96 5.28 -11.02
N VAL A 76 1.35 6.40 -10.60
CA VAL A 76 2.08 7.62 -10.23
C VAL A 76 2.97 7.39 -9.01
N SER A 77 2.56 6.54 -8.06
CA SER A 77 3.36 6.18 -6.88
C SER A 77 4.60 5.35 -7.19
N LEU A 78 4.70 4.77 -8.40
CA LEU A 78 5.92 4.12 -8.88
C LEU A 78 7.04 5.15 -9.15
N ILE A 79 6.68 6.38 -9.53
CA ILE A 79 7.65 7.44 -9.81
C ILE A 79 8.02 8.16 -8.52
N VAL A 80 7.00 8.62 -7.78
CA VAL A 80 7.20 9.34 -6.51
C VAL A 80 6.38 8.65 -5.42
N PRO A 81 7.03 8.06 -4.41
CA PRO A 81 6.36 7.34 -3.34
C PRO A 81 5.27 8.17 -2.67
N ARG A 82 4.10 7.57 -2.48
CA ARG A 82 2.93 8.14 -1.79
C ARG A 82 2.26 9.36 -2.45
N ILE A 83 2.82 9.93 -3.53
CA ILE A 83 2.19 11.07 -4.21
C ILE A 83 0.86 10.69 -4.87
N GLY A 84 0.66 9.42 -5.17
CA GLY A 84 -0.58 8.92 -5.76
C GLY A 84 -1.83 9.22 -4.93
N GLU A 85 -1.71 9.30 -3.60
CA GLU A 85 -2.84 9.66 -2.73
C GLU A 85 -3.30 11.09 -2.95
N PHE A 86 -2.38 12.02 -3.21
CA PHE A 86 -2.70 13.38 -3.62
C PHE A 86 -3.19 13.43 -5.07
N ALA A 87 -2.57 12.64 -5.97
CA ALA A 87 -2.93 12.59 -7.37
C ALA A 87 -4.40 12.16 -7.55
N ARG A 88 -4.87 11.11 -6.85
CA ARG A 88 -6.27 10.67 -6.95
C ARG A 88 -7.28 11.73 -6.50
N CYS A 89 -6.95 12.51 -5.46
CA CYS A 89 -7.78 13.64 -5.03
C CYS A 89 -7.82 14.76 -6.10
N GLY A 90 -6.67 15.03 -6.74
CA GLY A 90 -6.56 15.97 -7.87
C GLY A 90 -7.38 15.55 -9.08
N ILE A 91 -7.38 14.25 -9.41
CA ILE A 91 -8.18 13.68 -10.50
C ILE A 91 -9.67 13.90 -10.25
N LEU A 92 -10.18 13.54 -9.06
CA LEU A 92 -11.60 13.77 -8.73
C LEU A 92 -11.97 15.25 -8.75
N ARG A 93 -11.07 16.13 -8.28
CA ARG A 93 -11.29 17.57 -8.37
C ARG A 93 -11.39 18.03 -9.83
N ARG A 94 -10.51 17.54 -10.70
CA ARG A 94 -10.46 17.94 -12.11
C ARG A 94 -11.69 17.45 -12.89
N TYR A 95 -12.05 16.18 -12.73
CA TYR A 95 -13.07 15.54 -13.55
C TYR A 95 -14.49 15.66 -12.97
N ASP A 96 -14.64 15.65 -11.66
CA ASP A 96 -15.95 15.62 -10.98
C ASP A 96 -16.21 16.85 -10.09
N GLY A 97 -15.22 17.76 -9.95
CA GLY A 97 -15.34 18.97 -9.15
C GLY A 97 -15.37 18.72 -7.64
N VAL A 98 -14.91 17.55 -7.20
CA VAL A 98 -14.82 17.17 -5.79
C VAL A 98 -13.86 18.08 -5.03
N SER A 99 -14.23 18.50 -3.84
CA SER A 99 -13.35 19.30 -2.98
C SER A 99 -12.10 18.52 -2.58
N PHE A 100 -10.92 19.03 -2.97
CA PHE A 100 -9.64 18.37 -2.69
C PHE A 100 -9.41 18.11 -1.19
N PRO A 101 -9.64 19.09 -0.26
CA PRO A 101 -9.45 18.84 1.17
C PRO A 101 -10.37 17.76 1.73
N LYS A 102 -11.63 17.71 1.29
CA LYS A 102 -12.59 16.70 1.73
C LYS A 102 -12.18 15.32 1.22
N ALA A 103 -11.80 15.21 -0.08
CA ALA A 103 -11.28 13.97 -0.66
C ALA A 103 -10.03 13.49 0.08
N LEU A 104 -9.11 14.39 0.40
CA LEU A 104 -7.90 14.05 1.16
C LEU A 104 -8.25 13.54 2.57
N GLY A 105 -9.24 14.14 3.23
CA GLY A 105 -9.73 13.67 4.52
C GLY A 105 -10.25 12.23 4.48
N THR A 106 -11.02 11.87 3.43
CA THR A 106 -11.47 10.47 3.26
C THR A 106 -10.30 9.52 2.99
N VAL A 107 -9.26 9.97 2.27
CA VAL A 107 -8.03 9.19 2.05
C VAL A 107 -7.30 8.91 3.36
N VAL A 108 -7.16 9.92 4.22
CA VAL A 108 -6.54 9.77 5.55
C VAL A 108 -7.32 8.75 6.39
N MET A 109 -8.65 8.86 6.40
CA MET A 109 -9.52 7.91 7.11
C MET A 109 -9.34 6.48 6.56
N GLU A 110 -9.36 6.30 5.23
CA GLU A 110 -9.11 4.99 4.61
C GLU A 110 -7.75 4.41 5.03
N ARG A 111 -6.68 5.22 5.03
CA ARG A 111 -5.35 4.76 5.45
C ARG A 111 -5.33 4.35 6.92
N ALA A 112 -6.02 5.06 7.80
CA ALA A 112 -6.13 4.70 9.21
C ALA A 112 -6.82 3.34 9.40
N ILE A 113 -7.93 3.10 8.68
CA ILE A 113 -8.64 1.82 8.72
C ILE A 113 -7.79 0.68 8.15
N ASP A 114 -7.17 0.89 6.99
CA ASP A 114 -6.30 -0.10 6.37
C ASP A 114 -5.11 -0.44 7.29
N SER A 115 -4.49 0.55 7.92
CA SER A 115 -3.39 0.34 8.87
C SER A 115 -3.83 -0.43 10.12
N ALA A 116 -4.99 -0.08 10.68
CA ALA A 116 -5.55 -0.81 11.83
C ALA A 116 -5.84 -2.28 11.46
N LEU A 117 -6.35 -2.54 10.26
CA LEU A 117 -6.64 -3.88 9.79
C LEU A 117 -5.35 -4.69 9.57
N VAL A 118 -4.32 -4.09 8.95
CA VAL A 118 -2.99 -4.73 8.80
C VAL A 118 -2.42 -5.09 10.17
N MET A 119 -2.48 -4.18 11.13
CA MET A 119 -2.00 -4.44 12.50
C MET A 119 -2.78 -5.57 13.17
N LEU A 120 -4.09 -5.64 12.99
CA LEU A 120 -4.93 -6.72 13.52
C LEU A 120 -4.55 -8.06 12.88
N ILE A 121 -4.44 -8.12 11.55
CA ILE A 121 -4.04 -9.34 10.84
C ILE A 121 -2.60 -9.74 11.24
N ALA A 122 -1.69 -8.77 11.38
CA ALA A 122 -0.32 -9.02 11.83
C ALA A 122 -0.29 -9.65 13.23
N LEU A 123 -1.10 -9.13 14.15
CA LEU A 123 -1.21 -9.66 15.49
C LEU A 123 -1.74 -11.10 15.49
N ILE A 124 -2.82 -11.36 14.74
CA ILE A 124 -3.38 -12.71 14.58
C ILE A 124 -2.33 -13.65 13.97
N THR A 125 -1.67 -13.23 12.90
CA THR A 125 -0.64 -14.01 12.20
C THR A 125 0.55 -14.32 13.12
N PHE A 126 0.98 -13.34 13.93
CA PHE A 126 2.03 -13.52 14.92
C PHE A 126 1.68 -14.63 15.92
N PHE A 127 0.48 -14.59 16.50
CA PHE A 127 0.05 -15.64 17.44
C PHE A 127 -0.13 -17.00 16.78
N LEU A 128 -0.59 -17.07 15.55
CA LEU A 128 -0.72 -18.32 14.81
C LEU A 128 0.62 -18.95 14.42
N GLN A 129 1.66 -18.14 14.27
CA GLN A 129 2.98 -18.55 13.76
C GLN A 129 4.12 -18.22 14.73
N LEU A 130 3.86 -18.27 16.04
CA LEU A 130 4.84 -17.98 17.10
C LEU A 130 6.17 -18.72 16.91
N HIS A 131 6.11 -19.97 16.44
CA HIS A 131 7.31 -20.78 16.22
C HIS A 131 8.24 -20.13 15.17
N VAL A 132 7.72 -19.68 14.04
CA VAL A 132 8.51 -19.02 12.98
C VAL A 132 9.11 -17.71 13.47
N PHE A 133 8.33 -16.92 14.20
CA PHE A 133 8.83 -15.67 14.77
C PHE A 133 9.89 -15.91 15.86
N ASN A 134 9.75 -16.94 16.68
CA ASN A 134 10.80 -17.31 17.65
C ASN A 134 12.10 -17.69 16.94
N THR A 135 12.03 -18.49 15.87
CA THR A 135 13.21 -18.83 15.06
C THR A 135 13.87 -17.58 14.49
N PHE A 136 13.06 -16.67 13.91
CA PHE A 136 13.56 -15.38 13.39
C PHE A 136 14.29 -14.57 14.46
N PHE A 137 13.73 -14.45 15.66
CA PHE A 137 14.35 -13.69 16.76
C PHE A 137 15.62 -14.35 17.27
N THR A 138 15.68 -15.68 17.32
CA THR A 138 16.88 -16.42 17.74
C THR A 138 18.01 -16.32 16.70
N GLU A 139 17.71 -16.46 15.42
CA GLU A 139 18.69 -16.39 14.34
C GLU A 139 19.23 -14.98 14.09
N THR A 140 18.37 -13.96 14.24
CA THR A 140 18.78 -12.55 14.07
C THR A 140 19.42 -11.95 15.32
N GLY A 141 19.44 -12.67 16.45
CA GLY A 141 19.95 -12.16 17.74
C GLY A 141 19.15 -10.96 18.28
N THR A 142 17.97 -10.70 17.73
CA THR A 142 17.10 -9.59 18.13
C THR A 142 16.20 -10.03 19.27
N ASN A 143 16.57 -9.72 20.52
CA ASN A 143 15.65 -9.88 21.66
C ASN A 143 14.66 -8.72 21.69
N LEU A 144 13.38 -9.03 21.93
CA LEU A 144 12.33 -8.02 22.14
C LEU A 144 12.73 -7.02 23.25
N GLU A 145 13.40 -7.49 24.28
CA GLU A 145 14.00 -6.65 25.34
C GLU A 145 15.04 -5.67 24.82
N SER A 146 15.89 -6.07 23.87
CA SER A 146 16.90 -5.18 23.26
C SER A 146 16.31 -4.10 22.39
N ILE A 147 15.14 -4.36 21.79
CA ILE A 147 14.38 -3.36 21.03
C ILE A 147 13.69 -2.41 22.00
N LEU A 148 13.01 -2.93 23.00
CA LEU A 148 12.28 -2.13 24.00
C LEU A 148 13.22 -1.26 24.86
N SER A 149 14.42 -1.76 25.18
CA SER A 149 15.42 -1.01 25.96
C SER A 149 16.00 0.20 25.20
N LYS A 150 15.95 0.19 23.86
CA LYS A 150 16.35 1.35 23.03
C LYS A 150 15.33 2.50 23.08
N PHE A 151 14.10 2.22 23.50
CA PHE A 151 13.05 3.21 23.66
C PHE A 151 13.02 3.68 25.13
N SER A 152 13.90 4.62 25.49
CA SER A 152 13.86 5.23 26.81
C SER A 152 12.68 6.19 26.96
N ALA A 153 12.11 6.27 28.15
CA ALA A 153 11.04 7.24 28.47
C ALA A 153 11.48 8.69 28.18
N ALA A 154 12.77 8.98 28.36
CA ALA A 154 13.37 10.29 28.02
C ALA A 154 13.34 10.55 26.49
N GLY A 155 13.60 9.54 25.65
CA GLY A 155 13.52 9.67 24.20
C GLY A 155 12.10 10.01 23.72
N TYR A 156 11.08 9.38 24.27
CA TYR A 156 9.70 9.73 23.99
C TYR A 156 9.32 11.14 24.46
N ALA A 157 9.77 11.54 25.66
CA ALA A 157 9.52 12.88 26.18
C ALA A 157 10.16 13.96 25.29
N VAL A 158 11.42 13.78 24.88
CA VAL A 158 12.10 14.71 23.97
C VAL A 158 11.41 14.78 22.61
N THR A 159 11.03 13.64 22.03
CA THR A 159 10.31 13.60 20.74
C THR A 159 8.95 14.31 20.85
N ALA A 160 8.20 14.08 21.93
CA ALA A 160 6.93 14.74 22.18
C ALA A 160 7.10 16.26 22.35
N VAL A 161 8.11 16.71 23.10
CA VAL A 161 8.40 18.15 23.29
C VAL A 161 8.79 18.80 21.96
N CYS A 162 9.65 18.15 21.17
CA CYS A 162 10.02 18.65 19.83
C CYS A 162 8.79 18.73 18.89
N ALA A 163 7.94 17.71 18.89
CA ALA A 163 6.73 17.71 18.09
C ALA A 163 5.75 18.83 18.50
N ILE A 164 5.56 19.04 19.81
CA ILE A 164 4.73 20.14 20.35
C ILE A 164 5.34 21.49 19.98
N ALA A 165 6.63 21.68 20.10
CA ALA A 165 7.32 22.93 19.74
C ALA A 165 7.15 23.25 18.23
N VAL A 166 7.28 22.25 17.35
CA VAL A 166 7.04 22.39 15.91
C VAL A 166 5.58 22.77 15.62
N LEU A 167 4.63 22.14 16.31
CA LEU A 167 3.19 22.46 16.13
C LEU A 167 2.85 23.89 16.60
N ILE A 168 3.43 24.33 17.73
CA ILE A 168 3.26 25.70 18.25
C ILE A 168 3.88 26.71 17.28
N LEU A 169 5.07 26.45 16.78
CA LEU A 169 5.74 27.31 15.80
C LEU A 169 4.95 27.39 14.49
N ALA A 170 4.47 26.27 13.99
CA ALA A 170 3.64 26.20 12.78
C ALA A 170 2.33 27.00 13.00
N TRP A 171 1.67 26.81 14.14
CA TRP A 171 0.46 27.56 14.50
C TRP A 171 0.70 29.07 14.61
N TYR A 172 1.81 29.49 15.23
CA TYR A 172 2.20 30.90 15.35
C TYR A 172 2.46 31.54 13.98
N LEU A 173 3.23 30.82 13.10
CA LEU A 173 3.54 31.28 11.75
C LEU A 173 2.26 31.37 10.89
N LEU A 174 1.39 30.36 10.96
CA LEU A 174 0.12 30.34 10.24
C LEU A 174 -0.82 31.49 10.65
N ARG A 175 -0.85 31.86 11.95
CA ARG A 175 -1.65 33.00 12.45
C ARG A 175 -1.18 34.34 11.93
N ARG A 176 0.12 34.49 11.69
CA ARG A 176 0.75 35.77 11.29
C ARG A 176 0.58 36.07 9.79
N PHE A 177 0.32 35.03 8.96
CA PHE A 177 0.10 35.18 7.54
C PHE A 177 -1.39 35.20 7.19
N ALA A 178 -1.78 36.00 6.17
CA ALA A 178 -3.15 36.08 5.64
C ALA A 178 -3.73 34.75 5.11
N ILE A 179 -2.95 33.68 5.20
CA ILE A 179 -3.28 32.31 4.78
C ILE A 179 -4.13 31.56 5.84
N TYR A 180 -4.25 32.10 7.07
CA TYR A 180 -4.93 31.41 8.19
C TYR A 180 -6.34 30.90 7.86
N ASN A 181 -7.17 31.73 7.22
CA ASN A 181 -8.53 31.31 6.87
C ASN A 181 -8.54 30.16 5.85
N LYS A 182 -7.67 30.24 4.85
CA LYS A 182 -7.55 29.19 3.82
C LYS A 182 -7.08 27.87 4.40
N VAL A 183 -6.10 27.91 5.33
CA VAL A 183 -5.60 26.72 6.03
C VAL A 183 -6.67 26.15 6.97
N ARG A 184 -7.40 27.01 7.70
CA ARG A 184 -8.51 26.57 8.55
C ARG A 184 -9.62 25.87 7.77
N ASP A 185 -9.99 26.40 6.60
CA ASP A 185 -11.03 25.80 5.76
C ASP A 185 -10.54 24.47 5.14
N MET A 186 -9.27 24.37 4.80
CA MET A 186 -8.64 23.12 4.38
C MET A 186 -8.67 22.07 5.50
N ILE A 187 -8.26 22.43 6.72
CA ILE A 187 -8.29 21.53 7.89
C ILE A 187 -9.73 21.09 8.20
N ARG A 188 -10.71 22.02 8.13
CA ARG A 188 -12.12 21.68 8.31
C ARG A 188 -12.61 20.69 7.26
N GLY A 189 -12.22 20.86 5.98
CA GLY A 189 -12.53 19.93 4.89
C GLY A 189 -11.93 18.54 5.13
N ILE A 190 -10.67 18.47 5.56
CA ILE A 190 -10.01 17.20 5.93
C ILE A 190 -10.76 16.53 7.08
N TRP A 191 -11.13 17.28 8.11
CA TRP A 191 -11.88 16.75 9.25
C TRP A 191 -13.25 16.19 8.86
N GLN A 192 -13.98 16.89 7.98
CA GLN A 192 -15.24 16.39 7.42
C GLN A 192 -15.03 15.07 6.66
N GLY A 193 -13.96 14.96 5.88
CA GLY A 193 -13.60 13.73 5.19
C GLY A 193 -13.30 12.58 6.16
N ILE A 194 -12.57 12.83 7.25
CA ILE A 194 -12.29 11.81 8.27
C ILE A 194 -13.59 11.34 8.94
N MET A 195 -14.50 12.27 9.25
CA MET A 195 -15.76 11.96 9.91
C MET A 195 -16.78 11.30 8.97
N SER A 196 -16.55 11.24 7.67
CA SER A 196 -17.47 10.63 6.70
C SER A 196 -17.82 9.18 7.03
N ILE A 197 -16.91 8.44 7.68
CA ILE A 197 -17.13 7.04 8.08
C ILE A 197 -18.37 6.87 8.96
N ARG A 198 -18.67 7.86 9.83
CA ARG A 198 -19.81 7.80 10.75
C ARG A 198 -21.16 7.97 10.07
N THR A 199 -21.14 8.49 8.84
CA THR A 199 -22.33 8.87 8.07
C THR A 199 -22.44 8.10 6.75
N VAL A 200 -21.63 7.06 6.55
CA VAL A 200 -21.73 6.17 5.38
C VAL A 200 -23.12 5.53 5.34
N LYS A 201 -23.85 5.72 4.25
CA LYS A 201 -25.22 5.22 4.07
C LYS A 201 -25.31 3.69 4.08
N HIS A 202 -24.28 3.03 3.57
CA HIS A 202 -24.23 1.58 3.41
C HIS A 202 -23.01 0.99 4.14
N PRO A 203 -23.00 0.94 5.49
CA PRO A 203 -21.84 0.49 6.26
C PRO A 203 -21.45 -0.96 5.95
N TRP A 204 -22.40 -1.82 5.64
CA TRP A 204 -22.13 -3.21 5.26
C TRP A 204 -21.38 -3.33 3.93
N LEU A 205 -21.70 -2.48 2.94
CA LEU A 205 -20.93 -2.43 1.70
C LEU A 205 -19.51 -1.91 1.94
N PHE A 206 -19.35 -0.95 2.83
CA PHE A 206 -18.02 -0.46 3.20
C PHE A 206 -17.17 -1.58 3.82
N VAL A 207 -17.74 -2.37 4.73
CA VAL A 207 -17.07 -3.55 5.32
C VAL A 207 -16.80 -4.60 4.24
N ALA A 208 -17.78 -4.94 3.42
CA ALA A 208 -17.62 -5.91 2.34
C ALA A 208 -16.51 -5.52 1.36
N PHE A 209 -16.45 -4.25 0.94
CA PHE A 209 -15.37 -3.78 0.09
C PHE A 209 -14.02 -3.78 0.82
N THR A 210 -13.98 -3.47 2.11
CA THR A 210 -12.74 -3.54 2.91
C THR A 210 -12.22 -4.98 2.98
N VAL A 211 -13.07 -5.95 3.28
CA VAL A 211 -12.73 -7.38 3.25
C VAL A 211 -12.33 -7.80 1.82
N GLY A 212 -13.09 -7.38 0.81
CA GLY A 212 -12.81 -7.65 -0.59
C GLY A 212 -11.44 -7.16 -1.03
N ILE A 213 -11.02 -5.96 -0.62
CA ILE A 213 -9.69 -5.41 -0.90
C ILE A 213 -8.60 -6.35 -0.39
N TRP A 214 -8.65 -6.68 0.89
CA TRP A 214 -7.58 -7.44 1.54
C TRP A 214 -7.58 -8.91 1.13
N ALA A 215 -8.76 -9.51 0.99
CA ALA A 215 -8.89 -10.88 0.47
C ALA A 215 -8.37 -10.98 -0.96
N SER A 216 -8.72 -10.03 -1.83
CA SER A 216 -8.25 -10.03 -3.21
C SER A 216 -6.74 -9.79 -3.31
N TYR A 217 -6.16 -8.88 -2.52
CA TYR A 217 -4.71 -8.69 -2.46
C TYR A 217 -3.98 -9.93 -1.94
N PHE A 218 -4.50 -10.54 -0.89
CA PHE A 218 -3.92 -11.77 -0.35
C PHE A 218 -3.98 -12.91 -1.36
N LEU A 219 -5.13 -13.15 -1.99
CA LEU A 219 -5.28 -14.19 -2.99
C LEU A 219 -4.44 -13.90 -4.25
N HIS A 220 -4.35 -12.63 -4.70
CA HIS A 220 -3.45 -12.22 -5.77
C HIS A 220 -2.00 -12.61 -5.46
N TYR A 221 -1.55 -12.36 -4.24
CA TYR A 221 -0.22 -12.73 -3.78
C TYR A 221 -0.09 -14.25 -3.61
N TYR A 222 -1.06 -14.91 -2.96
CA TYR A 222 -1.00 -16.35 -2.68
C TYR A 222 -0.93 -17.20 -3.95
N LEU A 223 -1.64 -16.83 -5.02
CA LEU A 223 -1.57 -17.54 -6.28
C LEU A 223 -0.16 -17.53 -6.89
N THR A 224 0.68 -16.53 -6.57
CA THR A 224 2.05 -16.51 -7.07
C THR A 224 2.94 -17.60 -6.46
N PHE A 225 2.56 -18.17 -5.30
CA PHE A 225 3.29 -19.29 -4.72
C PHE A 225 3.25 -20.54 -5.62
N PHE A 226 2.14 -20.75 -6.31
CA PHE A 226 1.98 -21.88 -7.25
C PHE A 226 2.69 -21.66 -8.58
N CYS A 227 3.27 -20.49 -8.79
CA CYS A 227 4.08 -20.23 -9.99
C CYS A 227 5.43 -20.93 -9.95
N PHE A 228 5.98 -21.24 -8.78
CA PHE A 228 7.34 -21.73 -8.60
C PHE A 228 7.32 -23.03 -7.80
N GLU A 229 8.08 -24.02 -8.23
CA GLU A 229 8.19 -25.31 -7.55
C GLU A 229 8.67 -25.16 -6.10
N ALA A 230 9.65 -24.27 -5.88
CA ALA A 230 10.22 -24.00 -4.57
C ALA A 230 9.22 -23.43 -3.54
N THR A 231 8.11 -22.83 -3.99
CA THR A 231 7.11 -22.23 -3.09
C THR A 231 5.73 -22.89 -3.16
N ALA A 232 5.45 -23.71 -4.17
CA ALA A 232 4.13 -24.31 -4.40
C ALA A 232 3.64 -25.21 -3.25
N HIS A 233 4.57 -25.83 -2.53
CA HIS A 233 4.29 -26.69 -1.39
C HIS A 233 4.10 -25.92 -0.06
N LEU A 234 4.46 -24.61 -0.03
CA LEU A 234 4.32 -23.78 1.14
C LEU A 234 2.84 -23.39 1.29
N GLY A 235 2.26 -23.76 2.42
CA GLY A 235 0.83 -23.55 2.66
C GLY A 235 0.43 -22.09 2.83
N MET A 236 -0.89 -21.87 3.00
CA MET A 236 -1.49 -20.57 3.20
C MET A 236 -0.89 -19.78 4.39
N ALA A 237 -0.41 -20.48 5.43
CA ALA A 237 0.20 -19.84 6.60
C ALA A 237 1.50 -19.09 6.24
N CYS A 238 2.39 -19.70 5.44
CA CYS A 238 3.59 -19.05 4.96
C CYS A 238 3.24 -17.84 4.07
N ALA A 239 2.27 -18.01 3.16
CA ALA A 239 1.81 -16.92 2.31
C ALA A 239 1.24 -15.75 3.14
N LEU A 240 0.51 -16.03 4.22
CA LEU A 240 -0.04 -14.99 5.10
C LEU A 240 1.06 -14.24 5.85
N VAL A 241 2.05 -14.95 6.41
CA VAL A 241 3.20 -14.33 7.10
C VAL A 241 3.96 -13.43 6.15
N THR A 242 4.36 -13.95 4.98
CA THR A 242 5.13 -13.18 3.99
C THR A 242 4.35 -12.00 3.44
N PHE A 243 3.03 -12.14 3.22
CA PHE A 243 2.15 -11.07 2.80
C PHE A 243 2.07 -9.94 3.83
N ILE A 244 1.91 -10.29 5.12
CA ILE A 244 1.80 -9.30 6.20
C ILE A 244 3.14 -8.62 6.45
N VAL A 245 4.25 -9.38 6.52
CA VAL A 245 5.59 -8.81 6.71
C VAL A 245 5.97 -7.92 5.53
N GLY A 246 5.66 -8.34 4.31
CA GLY A 246 5.81 -7.51 3.11
C GLY A 246 4.96 -6.24 3.15
N SER A 247 3.70 -6.32 3.60
CA SER A 247 2.81 -5.15 3.74
C SER A 247 3.33 -4.14 4.77
N ILE A 248 3.94 -4.61 5.86
CA ILE A 248 4.59 -3.76 6.86
C ILE A 248 5.85 -3.11 6.26
N ALA A 249 6.65 -3.86 5.51
CA ALA A 249 7.87 -3.34 4.89
C ALA A 249 7.61 -2.19 3.91
N VAL A 250 6.45 -2.17 3.25
CA VAL A 250 6.02 -1.06 2.35
C VAL A 250 5.77 0.26 3.10
N ILE A 251 5.74 0.26 4.45
CA ILE A 251 5.69 1.52 5.22
C ILE A 251 6.92 2.38 4.93
N VAL A 252 8.07 1.76 4.64
CA VAL A 252 9.27 2.48 4.19
C VAL A 252 8.98 3.12 2.82
N PRO A 253 9.12 4.45 2.69
CA PRO A 253 8.71 5.19 1.50
C PRO A 253 9.70 4.97 0.34
N THR A 254 9.53 3.86 -0.37
CA THR A 254 10.25 3.54 -1.61
C THR A 254 9.26 3.35 -2.75
N PRO A 255 9.66 3.52 -4.04
CA PRO A 255 8.78 3.27 -5.16
C PRO A 255 8.21 1.85 -5.10
N ASN A 256 6.89 1.73 -5.00
CA ASN A 256 6.17 0.45 -4.86
C ASN A 256 6.69 -0.50 -3.74
N GLY A 257 7.36 0.02 -2.72
CA GLY A 257 7.99 -0.83 -1.69
C GLY A 257 9.26 -1.55 -2.13
N ALA A 258 9.79 -1.23 -3.32
CA ALA A 258 10.98 -1.88 -3.87
C ALA A 258 12.18 -1.75 -2.90
N GLY A 259 12.89 -2.83 -2.69
CA GLY A 259 13.96 -2.99 -1.70
C GLY A 259 13.42 -3.55 -0.38
N PRO A 260 12.76 -2.77 0.47
CA PRO A 260 12.25 -3.26 1.76
C PRO A 260 11.29 -4.44 1.64
N TRP A 261 10.38 -4.44 0.68
CA TRP A 261 9.48 -5.57 0.41
C TRP A 261 10.27 -6.82 -0.02
N HIS A 262 11.22 -6.68 -0.94
CA HIS A 262 12.05 -7.79 -1.42
C HIS A 262 12.82 -8.42 -0.26
N PHE A 263 13.48 -7.60 0.56
CA PHE A 263 14.22 -8.06 1.72
C PHE A 263 13.32 -8.81 2.72
N ALA A 264 12.20 -8.22 3.07
CA ALA A 264 11.29 -8.77 4.07
C ALA A 264 10.70 -10.11 3.63
N VAL A 265 10.20 -10.20 2.40
CA VAL A 265 9.60 -11.43 1.86
C VAL A 265 10.65 -12.51 1.64
N LYS A 266 11.83 -12.16 1.07
CA LYS A 266 12.97 -13.10 0.94
C LYS A 266 13.33 -13.73 2.28
N THR A 267 13.54 -12.89 3.30
CA THR A 267 13.94 -13.36 4.64
C THR A 267 12.91 -14.35 5.20
N MET A 268 11.64 -14.03 5.07
CA MET A 268 10.59 -14.95 5.54
C MET A 268 10.58 -16.27 4.75
N LEU A 269 10.71 -16.24 3.42
CA LEU A 269 10.76 -17.46 2.61
C LEU A 269 11.93 -18.37 3.01
N ILE A 270 13.11 -17.79 3.30
CA ILE A 270 14.27 -18.55 3.78
C ILE A 270 13.96 -19.23 5.12
N LEU A 271 13.29 -18.55 6.04
CA LEU A 271 12.87 -19.14 7.32
C LEU A 271 11.86 -20.29 7.16
N TYR A 272 11.14 -20.32 6.05
CA TYR A 272 10.27 -21.44 5.68
C TYR A 272 10.99 -22.52 4.85
N GLY A 273 12.34 -22.43 4.73
CA GLY A 273 13.18 -23.45 4.09
C GLY A 273 13.37 -23.26 2.59
N VAL A 274 12.97 -22.14 2.00
CA VAL A 274 13.25 -21.85 0.60
C VAL A 274 14.73 -21.48 0.43
N GLY A 275 15.37 -22.03 -0.59
CA GLY A 275 16.77 -21.70 -0.91
C GLY A 275 16.96 -20.21 -1.24
N ASP A 276 18.14 -19.66 -0.92
CA ASP A 276 18.42 -18.24 -1.09
C ASP A 276 18.19 -17.74 -2.52
N VAL A 277 18.64 -18.51 -3.53
CA VAL A 277 18.49 -18.18 -4.95
C VAL A 277 17.03 -18.21 -5.37
N ASP A 278 16.27 -19.23 -4.93
CA ASP A 278 14.86 -19.36 -5.27
C ASP A 278 14.01 -18.25 -4.62
N ALA A 279 14.33 -17.91 -3.38
CA ALA A 279 13.68 -16.79 -2.67
C ALA A 279 13.96 -15.44 -3.37
N LEU A 280 15.21 -15.22 -3.84
CA LEU A 280 15.56 -14.03 -4.64
C LEU A 280 14.82 -14.00 -5.98
N ASN A 281 14.77 -15.11 -6.70
CA ASN A 281 14.02 -15.24 -7.95
C ASN A 281 12.52 -14.93 -7.72
N PHE A 282 11.93 -15.56 -6.72
CA PHE A 282 10.52 -15.34 -6.36
C PHE A 282 10.22 -13.86 -6.16
N VAL A 283 10.93 -13.18 -5.24
CA VAL A 283 10.62 -11.80 -4.90
C VAL A 283 10.86 -10.85 -6.07
N LEU A 284 11.89 -11.08 -6.89
CA LEU A 284 12.18 -10.25 -8.05
C LEU A 284 11.11 -10.40 -9.13
N ILE A 285 10.78 -11.63 -9.50
CA ILE A 285 9.83 -11.93 -10.57
C ILE A 285 8.42 -11.48 -10.16
N VAL A 286 7.96 -11.89 -8.98
CA VAL A 286 6.61 -11.56 -8.52
C VAL A 286 6.42 -10.05 -8.43
N HIS A 287 7.34 -9.33 -7.79
CA HIS A 287 7.23 -7.89 -7.65
C HIS A 287 7.28 -7.17 -9.00
N SER A 288 8.17 -7.61 -9.91
CA SER A 288 8.31 -6.99 -11.23
C SER A 288 7.06 -7.21 -12.08
N VAL A 289 6.53 -8.43 -12.13
CA VAL A 289 5.33 -8.76 -12.91
C VAL A 289 4.08 -8.06 -12.35
N GLN A 290 3.93 -8.03 -11.03
CA GLN A 290 2.83 -7.29 -10.40
C GLN A 290 2.96 -5.77 -10.61
N THR A 291 4.18 -5.24 -10.64
CA THR A 291 4.42 -3.83 -10.98
C THR A 291 4.05 -3.51 -12.42
N LEU A 292 4.33 -4.41 -13.37
CA LEU A 292 3.90 -4.27 -14.76
C LEU A 292 2.36 -4.21 -14.88
N LEU A 293 1.64 -5.00 -14.09
CA LEU A 293 0.17 -4.91 -14.02
C LEU A 293 -0.27 -3.51 -13.56
N VAL A 294 0.36 -2.96 -12.54
CA VAL A 294 0.08 -1.59 -12.06
C VAL A 294 0.34 -0.55 -13.14
N VAL A 295 1.44 -0.68 -13.90
CA VAL A 295 1.73 0.20 -15.04
C VAL A 295 0.65 0.09 -16.11
N ALA A 296 0.26 -1.13 -16.48
CA ALA A 296 -0.78 -1.37 -17.50
C ALA A 296 -2.13 -0.75 -17.10
N LEU A 297 -2.53 -0.92 -15.83
CA LEU A 297 -3.75 -0.30 -15.29
C LEU A 297 -3.64 1.24 -15.24
N GLY A 298 -2.47 1.77 -14.94
CA GLY A 298 -2.21 3.22 -14.99
C GLY A 298 -2.35 3.81 -16.39
N VAL A 299 -1.79 3.13 -17.40
CA VAL A 299 -1.91 3.52 -18.82
C VAL A 299 -3.38 3.44 -19.26
N TYR A 300 -4.07 2.34 -18.91
CA TYR A 300 -5.51 2.20 -19.16
C TYR A 300 -6.30 3.36 -18.55
N ALA A 301 -6.08 3.64 -17.26
CA ALA A 301 -6.79 4.72 -16.56
C ALA A 301 -6.50 6.10 -17.15
N TRP A 302 -5.24 6.36 -17.52
CA TRP A 302 -4.87 7.60 -18.22
C TRP A 302 -5.66 7.74 -19.51
N THR A 303 -5.67 6.69 -20.34
CA THR A 303 -6.39 6.70 -21.62
C THR A 303 -7.88 6.96 -21.41
N VAL A 304 -8.53 6.23 -20.49
CA VAL A 304 -9.97 6.41 -20.21
C VAL A 304 -10.26 7.82 -19.70
N LEU A 305 -9.42 8.34 -18.81
CA LEU A 305 -9.60 9.68 -18.26
C LEU A 305 -9.41 10.76 -19.32
N SER A 306 -8.49 10.58 -20.28
CA SER A 306 -8.26 11.54 -21.38
C SER A 306 -9.50 11.70 -22.29
N PHE A 307 -10.32 10.66 -22.42
CA PHE A 307 -11.59 10.73 -23.15
C PHE A 307 -12.79 11.09 -22.26
N THR A 308 -12.57 11.28 -20.97
CA THR A 308 -13.65 11.58 -20.02
C THR A 308 -13.86 13.11 -19.95
N ARG A 309 -15.09 13.57 -20.15
CA ARG A 309 -15.44 14.98 -20.00
C ARG A 309 -15.26 15.46 -18.55
N THR A 310 -14.63 16.61 -18.39
CA THR A 310 -14.55 17.30 -17.10
C THR A 310 -15.90 17.98 -16.77
N LYS A 311 -16.14 18.27 -15.50
CA LYS A 311 -17.38 18.93 -15.04
C LYS A 311 -17.58 20.34 -15.66
N GLY A 312 -16.54 20.93 -16.26
CA GLY A 312 -16.58 22.21 -16.96
C GLY A 312 -16.74 22.10 -18.49
N GLY A 313 -16.97 20.90 -19.04
CA GLY A 313 -17.30 20.72 -20.46
C GLY A 313 -16.10 20.66 -21.42
N VAL A 314 -14.87 20.75 -20.93
CA VAL A 314 -13.65 20.68 -21.77
C VAL A 314 -13.17 19.22 -21.81
N MET A 315 -13.04 18.64 -23.03
CA MET A 315 -12.23 17.43 -23.23
C MET A 315 -10.75 17.81 -23.07
N VAL A 316 -10.00 17.01 -22.36
CA VAL A 316 -8.57 17.21 -22.13
C VAL A 316 -7.76 16.43 -23.14
#